data_1c38c902522d5a6ab03a51f7307df6e5
#
_entry.id   1c38c902522d5a6ab03a51f7307df6e5
#
_cell.length_a   1.000
_cell.length_b   1.000
_cell.length_c   1.000
_cell.angle_alpha   90.00
_cell.angle_beta   90.00
_cell.angle_gamma   90.00
#
_symmetry.space_group_name_H-M   'P 1'
#
loop_
_entity.id
_entity.type
_entity.pdbx_description
1 polymer ?
#
loop_
_entity_poly.entity_id
_entity_poly.type
_entity_poly.pdbx_seq_one_letter_code
_entity_poly.pdbx_strand_id
1 'polypeptide(L)'
;LGCGLPEGATGHNVARNAALYAGFGAGVPVITVNRYCGSGLSAASFVANAIARGEIACGIAGGVESISLVQFNLNFNGFFYEPLQQKMPAVWWTMNETADFVAQKYGITRQQLDEYVVMSQKRVAEASAAGKYADEIVPIATKMKVTDKATGATNEVEVTLDHDEGPRPDTTYEKLASLKPVYEGGTTTAGNASQLSDGAAAVVMMDADLAAQRGLPILGYWRGFALGSVHPEEMSIAITPAIRKLMQKNAVNAGDVDLWELHEAYAVTTLYNQRELDTPWERTNVNGGAIALGHPYGMSGIRYLGSTLLELGRRDAKRAVVGVCTAGGMATAALLER
;
A
#
# COMPACT_ATOMS: atom_id res chain seq x y z
N LEU A 1 4.50 -13.50 -3.70
CA LEU A 1 3.78 -12.83 -2.63
C LEU A 1 4.68 -11.79 -1.97
N GLY A 2 4.20 -10.55 -1.80
CA GLY A 2 4.88 -9.49 -1.04
C GLY A 2 4.60 -9.61 0.46
N CYS A 3 5.65 -9.43 1.29
CA CYS A 3 5.53 -9.30 2.73
C CYS A 3 6.62 -8.35 3.23
N GLY A 4 6.24 -7.29 3.92
CA GLY A 4 7.16 -6.24 4.38
C GLY A 4 7.94 -6.65 5.62
N LEU A 5 7.34 -7.44 6.50
CA LEU A 5 7.94 -8.00 7.71
C LEU A 5 7.82 -9.53 7.72
N PRO A 6 8.64 -10.24 6.91
CA PRO A 6 8.56 -11.70 6.80
C PRO A 6 9.26 -12.40 7.98
N GLU A 7 8.80 -12.11 9.19
CA GLU A 7 9.33 -12.65 10.46
C GLU A 7 8.18 -13.22 11.31
N GLY A 8 8.52 -13.97 12.36
CA GLY A 8 7.54 -14.51 13.30
C GLY A 8 6.41 -15.25 12.58
N ALA A 9 5.17 -14.79 12.73
CA ALA A 9 3.99 -15.40 12.13
C ALA A 9 3.98 -15.36 10.60
N THR A 10 4.66 -14.39 9.98
CA THR A 10 4.85 -14.27 8.51
C THR A 10 6.24 -14.72 8.06
N GLY A 11 6.98 -15.40 8.94
CA GLY A 11 8.37 -15.82 8.72
C GLY A 11 8.54 -16.88 7.65
N HIS A 12 9.80 -17.03 7.27
CA HIS A 12 10.23 -17.91 6.20
C HIS A 12 9.54 -17.55 4.86
N ASN A 13 8.96 -18.52 4.18
CA ASN A 13 8.26 -18.32 2.93
C ASN A 13 6.74 -18.43 3.16
N VAL A 14 6.11 -17.36 3.66
CA VAL A 14 4.67 -17.32 3.90
C VAL A 14 3.87 -17.61 2.61
N ALA A 15 4.39 -17.23 1.45
CA ALA A 15 3.79 -17.56 0.16
C ALA A 15 3.63 -19.07 -0.03
N ARG A 16 4.65 -19.87 0.37
CA ARG A 16 4.58 -21.32 0.26
C ARG A 16 3.52 -21.92 1.18
N ASN A 17 3.46 -21.43 2.41
CA ASN A 17 2.48 -21.89 3.37
C ASN A 17 1.06 -21.55 2.91
N ALA A 18 0.83 -20.33 2.44
CA ALA A 18 -0.45 -19.88 1.92
C ALA A 18 -0.91 -20.70 0.69
N ALA A 19 0.00 -20.93 -0.27
CA ALA A 19 -0.31 -21.70 -1.48
C ALA A 19 -0.66 -23.17 -1.17
N LEU A 20 0.08 -23.80 -0.27
CA LEU A 20 -0.19 -25.18 0.16
C LEU A 20 -1.52 -25.26 0.92
N TYR A 21 -1.78 -24.32 1.82
CA TYR A 21 -3.02 -24.28 2.58
C TYR A 21 -4.23 -24.03 1.66
N ALA A 22 -4.06 -23.19 0.64
CA ALA A 22 -5.09 -22.93 -0.39
C ALA A 22 -5.30 -24.10 -1.38
N GLY A 23 -4.53 -25.18 -1.29
CA GLY A 23 -4.71 -26.37 -2.11
C GLY A 23 -4.07 -26.33 -3.50
N PHE A 24 -3.14 -25.40 -3.77
CA PHE A 24 -2.43 -25.34 -5.08
C PHE A 24 -1.51 -26.53 -5.36
N GLY A 25 -1.28 -27.38 -4.37
CA GLY A 25 -0.43 -28.56 -4.53
C GLY A 25 1.08 -28.25 -4.49
N ALA A 26 1.87 -29.31 -4.33
CA ALA A 26 3.31 -29.20 -4.13
C ALA A 26 4.08 -28.77 -5.39
N GLY A 27 3.52 -28.95 -6.57
CA GLY A 27 4.13 -28.64 -7.87
C GLY A 27 4.14 -27.15 -8.22
N VAL A 28 3.40 -26.28 -7.51
CA VAL A 28 3.38 -24.85 -7.78
C VAL A 28 4.52 -24.16 -7.01
N PRO A 29 5.54 -23.60 -7.69
CA PRO A 29 6.61 -22.88 -7.05
C PRO A 29 6.12 -21.49 -6.61
N VAL A 30 6.63 -21.02 -5.48
CA VAL A 30 6.26 -19.72 -4.90
C VAL A 30 7.45 -19.05 -4.23
N ILE A 31 7.39 -17.72 -4.15
CA ILE A 31 8.42 -16.89 -3.49
C ILE A 31 7.77 -15.81 -2.63
N THR A 32 8.36 -15.54 -1.47
CA THR A 32 8.07 -14.34 -0.69
C THR A 32 9.13 -13.29 -1.00
N VAL A 33 8.69 -12.06 -1.32
CA VAL A 33 9.59 -10.95 -1.63
C VAL A 33 9.37 -9.80 -0.65
N ASN A 34 10.46 -9.15 -0.24
CA ASN A 34 10.45 -8.01 0.65
C ASN A 34 11.04 -6.77 -0.03
N ARG A 35 10.24 -5.72 -0.09
CA ARG A 35 10.60 -4.31 -0.32
C ARG A 35 9.69 -3.46 0.55
N TYR A 36 9.52 -3.83 1.82
CA TYR A 36 8.60 -3.17 2.74
C TYR A 36 7.23 -2.89 2.08
N CYS A 37 6.74 -1.65 2.13
CA CYS A 37 5.45 -1.25 1.55
C CYS A 37 5.32 -1.49 0.04
N GLY A 38 6.43 -1.53 -0.69
CA GLY A 38 6.46 -1.79 -2.14
C GLY A 38 6.50 -3.27 -2.53
N SER A 39 6.44 -4.19 -1.55
CA SER A 39 6.57 -5.64 -1.79
C SER A 39 5.48 -6.18 -2.71
N GLY A 40 4.24 -5.74 -2.55
CA GLY A 40 3.12 -6.19 -3.39
C GLY A 40 3.32 -5.82 -4.87
N LEU A 41 3.58 -4.55 -5.20
CA LEU A 41 3.87 -4.16 -6.58
C LEU A 41 5.12 -4.83 -7.14
N SER A 42 6.14 -5.10 -6.29
CA SER A 42 7.30 -5.87 -6.70
C SER A 42 6.94 -7.31 -7.05
N ALA A 43 6.08 -7.96 -6.26
CA ALA A 43 5.57 -9.30 -6.57
C ALA A 43 4.81 -9.33 -7.90
N ALA A 44 3.95 -8.33 -8.16
CA ALA A 44 3.26 -8.18 -9.44
C ALA A 44 4.25 -8.01 -10.60
N SER A 45 5.31 -7.21 -10.41
CA SER A 45 6.37 -7.03 -11.42
C SER A 45 7.11 -8.33 -11.73
N PHE A 46 7.40 -9.18 -10.74
CA PHE A 46 8.03 -10.48 -10.98
C PHE A 46 7.13 -11.40 -11.82
N VAL A 47 5.85 -11.49 -11.49
CA VAL A 47 4.88 -12.29 -12.26
C VAL A 47 4.73 -11.74 -13.68
N ALA A 48 4.55 -10.42 -13.84
CA ALA A 48 4.43 -9.78 -15.14
C ALA A 48 5.65 -10.03 -16.03
N ASN A 49 6.86 -9.93 -15.46
CA ASN A 49 8.11 -10.17 -16.20
C ASN A 49 8.25 -11.63 -16.62
N ALA A 50 7.89 -12.59 -15.76
CA ALA A 50 7.93 -14.01 -16.10
C ALA A 50 6.94 -14.34 -17.23
N ILE A 51 5.75 -13.75 -17.22
CA ILE A 51 4.76 -13.88 -18.31
C ILE A 51 5.31 -13.26 -19.60
N ALA A 52 5.80 -12.02 -19.56
CA ALA A 52 6.33 -11.33 -20.73
C ALA A 52 7.52 -12.05 -21.38
N ARG A 53 8.27 -12.84 -20.61
CA ARG A 53 9.38 -13.67 -21.11
C ARG A 53 8.95 -15.07 -21.55
N GLY A 54 7.67 -15.42 -21.41
CA GLY A 54 7.16 -16.75 -21.72
C GLY A 54 7.61 -17.86 -20.76
N GLU A 55 8.11 -17.51 -19.58
CA GLU A 55 8.52 -18.46 -18.53
C GLU A 55 7.30 -19.12 -17.86
N ILE A 56 6.21 -18.37 -17.73
CA ILE A 56 4.91 -18.81 -17.26
C ILE A 56 3.81 -18.15 -18.08
N ALA A 57 2.67 -18.80 -18.24
CA ALA A 57 1.51 -18.22 -18.92
C ALA A 57 0.55 -17.52 -17.96
N CYS A 58 0.57 -17.92 -16.68
CA CYS A 58 -0.32 -17.39 -15.64
C CYS A 58 0.39 -17.46 -14.29
N GLY A 59 0.13 -16.50 -13.43
CA GLY A 59 0.62 -16.46 -12.06
C GLY A 59 -0.26 -15.64 -11.14
N ILE A 60 -0.16 -15.88 -9.83
CA ILE A 60 -0.81 -15.07 -8.81
C ILE A 60 0.23 -14.13 -8.22
N ALA A 61 -0.04 -12.83 -8.29
CA ALA A 61 0.69 -11.83 -7.52
C ALA A 61 -0.16 -11.44 -6.31
N GLY A 62 0.44 -11.47 -5.13
CA GLY A 62 -0.26 -11.14 -3.89
C GLY A 62 0.62 -10.38 -2.91
N GLY A 63 0.00 -9.98 -1.82
CA GLY A 63 0.66 -9.37 -0.68
C GLY A 63 -0.06 -9.71 0.61
N VAL A 64 0.67 -9.84 1.68
CA VAL A 64 0.16 -10.11 3.02
C VAL A 64 1.00 -9.37 4.06
N GLU A 65 0.36 -8.93 5.12
CA GLU A 65 1.03 -8.43 6.30
C GLU A 65 0.22 -8.76 7.54
N SER A 66 0.91 -9.12 8.63
CA SER A 66 0.33 -9.17 9.97
C SER A 66 1.12 -8.25 10.88
N ILE A 67 0.75 -6.99 10.92
CA ILE A 67 1.37 -5.99 11.78
C ILE A 67 1.15 -6.36 13.25
N SER A 68 -0.07 -6.77 13.58
CA SER A 68 -0.47 -7.09 14.96
C SER A 68 0.34 -8.23 15.58
N LEU A 69 0.71 -9.25 14.79
CA LEU A 69 1.45 -10.41 15.28
C LEU A 69 2.97 -10.24 15.16
N VAL A 70 3.46 -9.37 14.27
CA VAL A 70 4.88 -9.32 13.90
C VAL A 70 5.57 -8.05 14.37
N GLN A 71 5.04 -6.87 14.05
CA GLN A 71 5.77 -5.61 14.24
C GLN A 71 6.22 -5.36 15.68
N PHE A 72 5.41 -5.72 16.65
CA PHE A 72 5.72 -5.53 18.07
C PHE A 72 6.50 -6.70 18.68
N ASN A 73 6.80 -7.73 17.89
CA ASN A 73 7.51 -8.96 18.30
C ASN A 73 8.76 -9.20 17.45
N LEU A 74 9.29 -8.17 16.79
CA LEU A 74 10.50 -8.29 15.98
C LEU A 74 11.71 -8.68 16.83
N ASN A 75 12.58 -9.51 16.26
CA ASN A 75 13.87 -9.84 16.88
C ASN A 75 14.89 -8.75 16.55
N PHE A 76 15.26 -7.96 17.54
CA PHE A 76 16.26 -6.90 17.40
C PHE A 76 17.69 -7.33 17.71
N ASN A 77 17.94 -8.61 18.00
CA ASN A 77 19.31 -9.10 18.25
C ASN A 77 20.15 -8.99 16.97
N GLY A 78 21.19 -8.15 17.01
CA GLY A 78 22.05 -7.88 15.86
C GLY A 78 21.38 -7.14 14.70
N PHE A 79 20.18 -6.61 14.91
CA PHE A 79 19.42 -5.91 13.88
C PHE A 79 20.10 -4.60 13.42
N PHE A 80 20.63 -3.83 14.37
CA PHE A 80 21.31 -2.58 14.09
C PHE A 80 22.79 -2.82 13.82
N TYR A 81 23.18 -2.67 12.55
CA TYR A 81 24.59 -2.75 12.16
C TYR A 81 25.28 -1.41 12.43
N GLU A 82 26.09 -1.36 13.46
CA GLU A 82 26.71 -0.13 13.99
C GLU A 82 27.48 0.67 12.93
N PRO A 83 28.33 0.09 12.05
CA PRO A 83 29.02 0.86 11.03
C PRO A 83 28.09 1.57 10.04
N LEU A 84 26.93 0.98 9.73
CA LEU A 84 25.91 1.61 8.89
C LEU A 84 25.18 2.73 9.65
N GLN A 85 24.89 2.51 10.93
CA GLN A 85 24.27 3.52 11.78
C GLN A 85 25.14 4.78 11.92
N GLN A 86 26.46 4.60 12.06
CA GLN A 86 27.40 5.72 12.08
C GLN A 86 27.49 6.46 10.75
N LYS A 87 27.47 5.72 9.64
CA LYS A 87 27.58 6.29 8.28
C LYS A 87 26.28 6.93 7.79
N MET A 88 25.14 6.37 8.14
CA MET A 88 23.82 6.78 7.64
C MET A 88 22.73 6.52 8.72
N PRO A 89 22.68 7.33 9.77
CA PRO A 89 21.77 7.11 10.91
C PRO A 89 20.30 6.98 10.51
N ALA A 90 19.89 7.74 9.50
CA ALA A 90 18.50 7.78 9.03
C ALA A 90 17.97 6.45 8.46
N VAL A 91 18.84 5.47 8.18
CA VAL A 91 18.39 4.10 7.80
C VAL A 91 17.53 3.47 8.89
N TRP A 92 17.79 3.84 10.15
CA TRP A 92 17.10 3.30 11.32
C TRP A 92 16.05 4.23 11.92
N TRP A 93 15.79 5.38 11.28
CA TRP A 93 14.72 6.27 11.70
C TRP A 93 13.38 5.59 11.57
N THR A 94 12.50 5.87 12.50
CA THR A 94 11.10 5.49 12.38
C THR A 94 10.47 6.21 11.19
N MET A 95 9.40 5.66 10.66
CA MET A 95 8.69 6.31 9.55
C MET A 95 8.07 7.65 9.97
N ASN A 96 7.73 7.82 11.26
CA ASN A 96 7.26 9.11 11.79
C ASN A 96 8.35 10.19 11.73
N GLU A 97 9.60 9.84 12.08
CA GLU A 97 10.74 10.77 11.97
C GLU A 97 10.96 11.20 10.51
N THR A 98 10.90 10.25 9.56
CA THR A 98 11.04 10.58 8.13
C THR A 98 9.90 11.46 7.62
N ALA A 99 8.67 11.24 8.10
CA ALA A 99 7.51 12.07 7.72
C ALA A 99 7.65 13.51 8.25
N ASP A 100 8.04 13.67 9.51
CA ASP A 100 8.29 14.99 10.12
C ASP A 100 9.45 15.71 9.42
N PHE A 101 10.54 15.01 9.12
CA PHE A 101 11.67 15.56 8.37
C PHE A 101 11.24 16.11 7.00
N VAL A 102 10.44 15.34 6.25
CA VAL A 102 9.95 15.78 4.93
C VAL A 102 8.99 16.95 5.08
N ALA A 103 8.07 16.93 6.03
CA ALA A 103 7.15 18.04 6.28
C ALA A 103 7.93 19.34 6.56
N GLN A 104 8.91 19.28 7.45
CA GLN A 104 9.74 20.43 7.80
C GLN A 104 10.57 20.91 6.60
N LYS A 105 11.29 19.99 5.94
CA LYS A 105 12.21 20.33 4.83
C LYS A 105 11.49 20.96 3.65
N TYR A 106 10.28 20.52 3.34
CA TYR A 106 9.52 20.99 2.17
C TYR A 106 8.37 21.95 2.51
N GLY A 107 8.31 22.42 3.75
CA GLY A 107 7.37 23.46 4.20
C GLY A 107 5.90 23.02 4.14
N ILE A 108 5.62 21.73 4.40
CA ILE A 108 4.25 21.22 4.48
C ILE A 108 3.77 21.32 5.92
N THR A 109 2.72 22.11 6.13
CA THR A 109 2.24 22.44 7.47
C THR A 109 1.33 21.35 8.03
N ARG A 110 1.23 21.29 9.37
CA ARG A 110 0.28 20.42 10.08
C ARG A 110 -1.16 20.65 9.60
N GLN A 111 -1.55 21.88 9.35
CA GLN A 111 -2.87 22.21 8.83
C GLN A 111 -3.12 21.53 7.48
N GLN A 112 -2.19 21.63 6.54
CA GLN A 112 -2.32 20.98 5.22
C GLN A 112 -2.43 19.45 5.34
N LEU A 113 -1.66 18.85 6.28
CA LEU A 113 -1.73 17.40 6.53
C LEU A 113 -3.15 17.00 6.99
N ASP A 114 -3.68 17.72 7.98
CA ASP A 114 -4.99 17.40 8.56
C ASP A 114 -6.14 17.68 7.59
N GLU A 115 -6.09 18.76 6.80
CA GLU A 115 -7.06 19.04 5.72
C GLU A 115 -7.08 17.93 4.67
N TYR A 116 -5.91 17.42 4.28
CA TYR A 116 -5.83 16.26 3.38
C TYR A 116 -6.49 15.02 3.96
N VAL A 117 -6.28 14.73 5.24
CA VAL A 117 -6.91 13.58 5.91
C VAL A 117 -8.43 13.67 5.88
N VAL A 118 -9.00 14.85 6.14
CA VAL A 118 -10.46 15.05 6.04
C VAL A 118 -10.95 14.67 4.63
N MET A 119 -10.23 15.09 3.60
CA MET A 119 -10.56 14.73 2.20
C MET A 119 -10.46 13.21 1.95
N SER A 120 -9.39 12.55 2.42
CA SER A 120 -9.21 11.11 2.25
C SER A 120 -10.30 10.31 2.95
N GLN A 121 -10.59 10.62 4.22
CA GLN A 121 -11.66 9.97 4.99
C GLN A 121 -13.05 10.15 4.34
N LYS A 122 -13.34 11.36 3.87
CA LYS A 122 -14.59 11.65 3.16
C LYS A 122 -14.72 10.81 1.88
N ARG A 123 -13.65 10.72 1.08
CA ARG A 123 -13.64 9.92 -0.15
C ARG A 123 -13.85 8.44 0.13
N VAL A 124 -13.22 7.90 1.18
CA VAL A 124 -13.47 6.50 1.59
C VAL A 124 -14.92 6.31 2.02
N ALA A 125 -15.49 7.22 2.81
CA ALA A 125 -16.87 7.13 3.25
C ALA A 125 -17.86 7.16 2.05
N GLU A 126 -17.63 8.05 1.07
CA GLU A 126 -18.43 8.14 -0.15
C GLU A 126 -18.29 6.89 -1.02
N ALA A 127 -17.06 6.37 -1.19
CA ALA A 127 -16.80 5.15 -1.96
C ALA A 127 -17.43 3.91 -1.29
N SER A 128 -17.36 3.81 0.03
CA SER A 128 -18.00 2.73 0.82
C SER A 128 -19.52 2.79 0.68
N ALA A 129 -20.12 3.96 0.84
CA ALA A 129 -21.57 4.15 0.69
C ALA A 129 -22.06 3.84 -0.74
N ALA A 130 -21.20 4.06 -1.75
CA ALA A 130 -21.47 3.71 -3.14
C ALA A 130 -21.18 2.23 -3.48
N GLY A 131 -20.77 1.40 -2.50
CA GLY A 131 -20.46 -0.01 -2.70
C GLY A 131 -19.20 -0.30 -3.53
N LYS A 132 -18.31 0.68 -3.72
CA LYS A 132 -17.15 0.54 -4.61
C LYS A 132 -16.13 -0.51 -4.18
N TYR A 133 -16.10 -0.87 -2.90
CA TYR A 133 -15.20 -1.88 -2.37
C TYR A 133 -15.79 -3.30 -2.37
N ALA A 134 -17.08 -3.46 -2.70
CA ALA A 134 -17.74 -4.76 -2.69
C ALA A 134 -17.13 -5.76 -3.68
N ASP A 135 -16.59 -5.26 -4.81
CA ASP A 135 -15.98 -6.11 -5.84
C ASP A 135 -14.56 -6.60 -5.47
N GLU A 136 -13.95 -6.02 -4.43
CA GLU A 136 -12.58 -6.34 -4.03
C GLU A 136 -12.49 -7.03 -2.66
N ILE A 137 -13.49 -6.86 -1.80
CA ILE A 137 -13.47 -7.44 -0.45
C ILE A 137 -13.99 -8.87 -0.48
N VAL A 138 -13.18 -9.79 0.05
CA VAL A 138 -13.56 -11.19 0.27
C VAL A 138 -13.87 -11.37 1.74
N PRO A 139 -15.13 -11.65 2.12
CA PRO A 139 -15.50 -11.86 3.52
C PRO A 139 -14.77 -13.05 4.14
N ILE A 140 -14.27 -12.89 5.36
CA ILE A 140 -13.54 -13.92 6.10
C ILE A 140 -14.21 -14.18 7.43
N ALA A 141 -14.69 -15.42 7.63
CA ALA A 141 -15.14 -15.88 8.94
C ALA A 141 -13.94 -16.19 9.82
N THR A 142 -13.89 -15.61 11.01
CA THR A 142 -12.78 -15.76 11.95
C THR A 142 -13.25 -15.60 13.39
N LYS A 143 -12.30 -15.75 14.34
CA LYS A 143 -12.54 -15.49 15.75
C LYS A 143 -11.83 -14.21 16.20
N MET A 144 -12.58 -13.34 16.81
CA MET A 144 -12.06 -12.11 17.41
C MET A 144 -11.94 -12.27 18.92
N LYS A 145 -10.80 -11.86 19.48
CA LYS A 145 -10.62 -11.77 20.93
C LYS A 145 -11.19 -10.45 21.44
N VAL A 146 -12.21 -10.53 22.27
CA VAL A 146 -12.83 -9.38 22.91
C VAL A 146 -12.50 -9.38 24.39
N THR A 147 -11.84 -8.32 24.85
CA THR A 147 -11.53 -8.14 26.28
C THR A 147 -12.58 -7.23 26.92
N ASP A 148 -13.26 -7.75 27.92
CA ASP A 148 -14.16 -6.97 28.77
C ASP A 148 -13.33 -5.95 29.57
N LYS A 149 -13.59 -4.68 29.37
CA LYS A 149 -12.84 -3.59 30.03
C LYS A 149 -13.06 -3.51 31.54
N ALA A 150 -14.18 -4.02 32.05
CA ALA A 150 -14.51 -3.96 33.47
C ALA A 150 -13.89 -5.12 34.24
N THR A 151 -13.83 -6.31 33.64
CA THR A 151 -13.38 -7.54 34.30
C THR A 151 -11.98 -7.97 33.87
N GLY A 152 -11.48 -7.48 32.73
CA GLY A 152 -10.24 -7.95 32.10
C GLY A 152 -10.34 -9.33 31.45
N ALA A 153 -11.52 -9.96 31.48
CA ALA A 153 -11.73 -11.27 30.89
C ALA A 153 -11.70 -11.18 29.35
N THR A 154 -10.98 -12.11 28.71
CA THR A 154 -10.92 -12.18 27.25
C THR A 154 -11.72 -13.39 26.76
N ASN A 155 -12.66 -13.16 25.87
CA ASN A 155 -13.46 -14.18 25.21
C ASN A 155 -13.22 -14.17 23.70
N GLU A 156 -13.36 -15.35 23.06
CA GLU A 156 -13.38 -15.45 21.59
C GLU A 156 -14.85 -15.40 21.11
N VAL A 157 -15.11 -14.57 20.10
CA VAL A 157 -16.38 -14.48 19.43
C VAL A 157 -16.21 -14.73 17.94
N GLU A 158 -17.13 -15.49 17.34
CA GLU A 158 -17.17 -15.70 15.89
C GLU A 158 -17.59 -14.40 15.21
N VAL A 159 -16.84 -13.96 14.22
CA VAL A 159 -17.12 -12.76 13.43
C VAL A 159 -16.87 -13.03 11.95
N THR A 160 -17.55 -12.29 11.10
CA THR A 160 -17.21 -12.21 9.67
C THR A 160 -16.68 -10.83 9.37
N LEU A 161 -15.41 -10.73 8.94
CA LEU A 161 -14.84 -9.50 8.44
C LEU A 161 -15.23 -9.35 6.96
N ASP A 162 -16.10 -8.40 6.68
CA ASP A 162 -16.65 -8.11 5.35
C ASP A 162 -16.46 -6.64 4.94
N HIS A 163 -15.72 -5.87 5.72
CA HIS A 163 -15.40 -4.47 5.46
C HIS A 163 -14.07 -4.05 6.12
N ASP A 164 -13.52 -2.93 5.67
CA ASP A 164 -12.36 -2.32 6.32
C ASP A 164 -12.76 -1.67 7.64
N GLU A 165 -12.06 -1.97 8.73
CA GLU A 165 -12.35 -1.46 10.08
C GLU A 165 -11.74 -0.06 10.33
N GLY A 166 -10.86 0.38 9.42
CA GLY A 166 -10.10 1.64 9.53
C GLY A 166 -10.89 2.93 9.35
N PRO A 167 -11.89 3.02 8.47
CA PRO A 167 -12.55 4.28 8.13
C PRO A 167 -13.17 5.00 9.35
N ARG A 168 -13.04 6.34 9.35
CA ARG A 168 -13.58 7.24 10.37
C ARG A 168 -14.39 8.34 9.69
N PRO A 169 -15.64 8.04 9.28
CA PRO A 169 -16.47 8.96 8.47
C PRO A 169 -16.81 10.27 9.19
N ASP A 170 -16.70 10.29 10.51
CA ASP A 170 -16.96 11.46 11.36
C ASP A 170 -15.69 12.31 11.61
N THR A 171 -14.62 12.10 10.84
CA THR A 171 -13.38 12.88 10.93
C THR A 171 -13.63 14.32 10.53
N THR A 172 -13.21 15.27 11.40
CA THR A 172 -13.20 16.71 11.13
C THR A 172 -11.81 17.29 11.35
N TYR A 173 -11.58 18.47 10.79
CA TYR A 173 -10.32 19.19 10.98
C TYR A 173 -10.05 19.48 12.48
N GLU A 174 -11.06 19.89 13.24
CA GLU A 174 -10.94 20.21 14.65
C GLU A 174 -10.54 18.97 15.48
N LYS A 175 -11.10 17.81 15.18
CA LYS A 175 -10.72 16.55 15.83
C LYS A 175 -9.25 16.22 15.53
N LEU A 176 -8.81 16.35 14.29
CA LEU A 176 -7.44 16.09 13.88
C LEU A 176 -6.47 17.09 14.50
N ALA A 177 -6.79 18.39 14.46
CA ALA A 177 -5.97 19.46 15.02
C ALA A 177 -5.74 19.30 16.53
N SER A 178 -6.67 18.66 17.25
CA SER A 178 -6.55 18.38 18.69
C SER A 178 -5.58 17.25 19.02
N LEU A 179 -5.17 16.44 18.05
CA LEU A 179 -4.25 15.32 18.27
C LEU A 179 -2.83 15.82 18.54
N LYS A 180 -2.19 15.22 19.53
CA LYS A 180 -0.78 15.51 19.82
C LYS A 180 0.13 14.91 18.76
N PRO A 181 1.19 15.62 18.36
CA PRO A 181 2.25 15.05 17.53
C PRO A 181 2.88 13.81 18.19
N VAL A 182 3.36 12.88 17.36
CA VAL A 182 4.09 11.69 17.85
C VAL A 182 5.38 12.10 18.54
N TYR A 183 6.09 13.07 17.97
CA TYR A 183 7.28 13.67 18.56
C TYR A 183 7.04 15.15 18.90
N GLU A 184 7.64 15.64 19.96
CA GLU A 184 7.56 17.04 20.34
C GLU A 184 8.08 17.94 19.21
N GLY A 185 7.29 18.95 18.85
CA GLY A 185 7.59 19.84 17.72
C GLY A 185 7.36 19.26 16.32
N GLY A 186 6.93 17.98 16.22
CA GLY A 186 6.59 17.34 14.95
C GLY A 186 5.21 17.73 14.43
N THR A 187 4.91 17.29 13.22
CA THR A 187 3.63 17.49 12.53
C THR A 187 2.82 16.20 12.37
N THR A 188 3.51 15.05 12.47
CA THR A 188 2.92 13.71 12.33
C THR A 188 2.13 13.34 13.58
N THR A 189 0.91 12.87 13.37
CA THR A 189 0.00 12.41 14.43
C THR A 189 -0.61 11.05 14.06
N ALA A 190 -1.26 10.40 15.01
CA ALA A 190 -2.05 9.20 14.75
C ALA A 190 -3.18 9.43 13.72
N GLY A 191 -3.60 10.69 13.51
CA GLY A 191 -4.66 11.03 12.56
C GLY A 191 -4.16 11.20 11.12
N ASN A 192 -2.91 11.67 10.91
CA ASN A 192 -2.37 11.94 9.58
C ASN A 192 -1.31 10.94 9.10
N ALA A 193 -1.22 9.81 9.79
CA ALA A 193 -0.51 8.61 9.42
C ALA A 193 -1.48 7.50 9.01
N SER A 194 -1.05 6.59 8.15
CA SER A 194 -1.82 5.37 7.85
C SER A 194 -1.95 4.49 9.09
N GLN A 195 -3.07 3.79 9.20
CA GLN A 195 -3.32 2.89 10.31
C GLN A 195 -2.49 1.61 10.20
N LEU A 196 -1.97 1.13 11.33
CA LEU A 196 -1.39 -0.20 11.44
C LEU A 196 -2.49 -1.24 11.24
N SER A 197 -2.35 -2.08 10.23
CA SER A 197 -3.41 -2.98 9.79
C SER A 197 -2.86 -4.32 9.35
N ASP A 198 -3.61 -5.38 9.61
CA ASP A 198 -3.40 -6.69 9.02
C ASP A 198 -4.19 -6.78 7.71
N GLY A 199 -3.73 -7.56 6.76
CA GLY A 199 -4.47 -7.76 5.52
C GLY A 199 -3.73 -8.56 4.47
N ALA A 200 -4.50 -9.05 3.51
CA ALA A 200 -4.00 -9.77 2.35
C ALA A 200 -4.78 -9.35 1.09
N ALA A 201 -4.11 -9.37 -0.05
CA ALA A 201 -4.72 -9.15 -1.35
C ALA A 201 -4.02 -9.99 -2.42
N ALA A 202 -4.74 -10.35 -3.47
CA ALA A 202 -4.18 -11.11 -4.59
C ALA A 202 -4.84 -10.69 -5.91
N VAL A 203 -4.07 -10.79 -6.99
CA VAL A 203 -4.53 -10.64 -8.36
C VAL A 203 -4.00 -11.79 -9.20
N VAL A 204 -4.82 -12.26 -10.13
CA VAL A 204 -4.39 -13.21 -11.16
C VAL A 204 -3.84 -12.40 -12.34
N MET A 205 -2.64 -12.72 -12.77
CA MET A 205 -1.99 -12.15 -13.95
C MET A 205 -1.79 -13.25 -14.98
N MET A 206 -2.11 -12.96 -16.23
CA MET A 206 -2.09 -13.94 -17.30
C MET A 206 -1.63 -13.29 -18.61
N ASP A 207 -1.05 -14.08 -19.49
CA ASP A 207 -0.86 -13.66 -20.87
C ASP A 207 -2.20 -13.23 -21.48
N ALA A 208 -2.22 -12.05 -22.14
CA ALA A 208 -3.45 -11.45 -22.61
C ALA A 208 -4.15 -12.27 -23.70
N ASP A 209 -3.37 -12.88 -24.61
CA ASP A 209 -3.92 -13.72 -25.67
C ASP A 209 -4.52 -14.99 -25.08
N LEU A 210 -3.86 -15.58 -24.09
CA LEU A 210 -4.40 -16.74 -23.37
C LEU A 210 -5.68 -16.41 -22.61
N ALA A 211 -5.75 -15.23 -21.95
CA ALA A 211 -6.95 -14.78 -21.27
C ALA A 211 -8.13 -14.63 -22.26
N ALA A 212 -7.87 -14.00 -23.41
CA ALA A 212 -8.87 -13.82 -24.48
C ALA A 212 -9.33 -15.17 -25.04
N GLN A 213 -8.40 -16.10 -25.34
CA GLN A 213 -8.72 -17.45 -25.82
C GLN A 213 -9.59 -18.24 -24.85
N ARG A 214 -9.42 -18.03 -23.54
CA ARG A 214 -10.22 -18.66 -22.49
C ARG A 214 -11.52 -17.94 -22.17
N GLY A 215 -11.81 -16.81 -22.82
CA GLY A 215 -13.00 -15.99 -22.54
C GLY A 215 -13.03 -15.38 -21.15
N LEU A 216 -11.86 -15.15 -20.53
CA LEU A 216 -11.76 -14.58 -19.19
C LEU A 216 -11.91 -13.05 -19.24
N PRO A 217 -12.57 -12.45 -18.25
CA PRO A 217 -12.66 -10.99 -18.16
C PRO A 217 -11.28 -10.40 -17.88
N ILE A 218 -10.90 -9.38 -18.67
CA ILE A 218 -9.65 -8.64 -18.49
C ILE A 218 -10.01 -7.30 -17.85
N LEU A 219 -9.58 -7.10 -16.60
CA LEU A 219 -9.77 -5.84 -15.88
C LEU A 219 -8.86 -4.73 -16.44
N GLY A 220 -7.70 -5.10 -16.96
CA GLY A 220 -6.74 -4.21 -17.59
C GLY A 220 -5.37 -4.84 -17.77
N TYR A 221 -4.40 -4.04 -18.20
CA TYR A 221 -3.08 -4.49 -18.62
C TYR A 221 -1.98 -3.86 -17.77
N TRP A 222 -1.02 -4.66 -17.37
CA TRP A 222 0.23 -4.21 -16.80
C TRP A 222 1.17 -3.74 -17.91
N ARG A 223 1.52 -2.45 -17.91
CA ARG A 223 2.33 -1.84 -18.98
C ARG A 223 3.75 -1.52 -18.56
N GLY A 224 3.99 -1.24 -17.30
CA GLY A 224 5.33 -0.87 -16.89
C GLY A 224 5.52 -0.87 -15.38
N PHE A 225 6.80 -0.92 -15.01
CA PHE A 225 7.25 -0.84 -13.62
C PHE A 225 8.55 -0.06 -13.52
N ALA A 226 8.67 0.76 -12.50
CA ALA A 226 9.89 1.48 -12.20
C ALA A 226 10.14 1.55 -10.68
N LEU A 227 11.41 1.69 -10.34
CA LEU A 227 11.88 1.90 -8.99
C LEU A 227 12.50 3.28 -8.87
N GLY A 228 12.21 3.96 -7.78
CA GLY A 228 12.85 5.19 -7.35
C GLY A 228 13.57 4.98 -6.03
N SER A 229 14.58 5.82 -5.77
CA SER A 229 15.23 5.90 -4.47
C SER A 229 15.71 7.31 -4.20
N VAL A 230 15.75 7.66 -2.93
CA VAL A 230 16.22 8.91 -2.36
C VAL A 230 17.00 8.59 -1.08
N HIS A 231 17.46 9.57 -0.34
CA HIS A 231 18.02 9.33 0.98
C HIS A 231 16.96 8.76 1.94
N PRO A 232 17.31 7.85 2.88
CA PRO A 232 16.36 7.19 3.77
C PRO A 232 15.43 8.14 4.53
N GLU A 233 15.95 9.27 5.01
CA GLU A 233 15.19 10.32 5.71
C GLU A 233 14.11 10.97 4.83
N GLU A 234 14.24 10.86 3.52
CA GLU A 234 13.32 11.42 2.54
C GLU A 234 12.32 10.40 1.96
N MET A 235 12.11 9.29 2.62
CA MET A 235 11.27 8.18 2.15
C MET A 235 9.95 8.65 1.50
N SER A 236 9.27 9.63 2.08
CA SER A 236 7.97 10.11 1.61
C SER A 236 7.99 10.71 0.20
N ILE A 237 9.15 11.19 -0.30
CA ILE A 237 9.25 11.79 -1.64
C ILE A 237 9.65 10.81 -2.74
N ALA A 238 10.00 9.58 -2.41
CA ALA A 238 10.56 8.61 -3.33
C ALA A 238 9.62 8.21 -4.49
N ILE A 239 8.32 8.43 -4.34
CA ILE A 239 7.30 8.16 -5.37
C ILE A 239 7.56 9.01 -6.61
N THR A 240 7.87 10.30 -6.47
CA THR A 240 8.11 11.21 -7.57
C THR A 240 9.21 10.71 -8.54
N PRO A 241 10.43 10.38 -8.12
CA PRO A 241 11.43 9.86 -9.05
C PRO A 241 11.06 8.50 -9.65
N ALA A 242 10.33 7.63 -8.91
CA ALA A 242 9.85 6.37 -9.46
C ALA A 242 8.85 6.60 -10.61
N ILE A 243 7.87 7.47 -10.40
CA ILE A 243 6.84 7.80 -11.41
C ILE A 243 7.47 8.53 -12.61
N ARG A 244 8.33 9.52 -12.41
CA ARG A 244 9.01 10.20 -13.51
C ARG A 244 9.79 9.24 -14.39
N LYS A 245 10.51 8.29 -13.79
CA LYS A 245 11.22 7.22 -14.51
C LYS A 245 10.27 6.27 -15.23
N LEU A 246 9.13 5.90 -14.62
CA LEU A 246 8.10 5.08 -15.23
C LEU A 246 7.53 5.75 -16.48
N MET A 247 7.14 7.00 -16.37
CA MET A 247 6.56 7.79 -17.45
C MET A 247 7.56 7.97 -18.61
N GLN A 248 8.82 8.31 -18.30
CA GLN A 248 9.85 8.44 -19.31
C GLN A 248 10.08 7.13 -20.08
N LYS A 249 10.14 5.99 -19.38
CA LYS A 249 10.34 4.68 -20.03
C LYS A 249 9.19 4.26 -20.93
N ASN A 250 7.98 4.69 -20.64
CA ASN A 250 6.78 4.31 -21.38
C ASN A 250 6.28 5.41 -22.32
N ALA A 251 7.03 6.51 -22.47
CA ALA A 251 6.64 7.67 -23.29
C ALA A 251 5.24 8.20 -22.95
N VAL A 252 4.89 8.27 -21.65
CA VAL A 252 3.61 8.75 -21.14
C VAL A 252 3.80 10.12 -20.50
N ASN A 253 2.91 11.07 -20.81
CA ASN A 253 2.87 12.38 -20.18
C ASN A 253 1.81 12.42 -19.07
N ALA A 254 1.89 13.38 -18.14
CA ALA A 254 0.92 13.50 -17.05
C ALA A 254 -0.53 13.71 -17.55
N GLY A 255 -0.72 14.43 -18.67
CA GLY A 255 -2.02 14.62 -19.29
C GLY A 255 -2.67 13.34 -19.81
N ASP A 256 -1.86 12.31 -20.11
CA ASP A 256 -2.32 11.01 -20.62
C ASP A 256 -2.81 10.07 -19.51
N VAL A 257 -2.70 10.47 -18.24
CA VAL A 257 -3.05 9.64 -17.07
C VAL A 257 -4.39 10.09 -16.52
N ASP A 258 -5.35 9.17 -16.49
CA ASP A 258 -6.70 9.41 -16.01
C ASP A 258 -6.84 9.26 -14.49
N LEU A 259 -6.08 8.35 -13.89
CA LEU A 259 -6.08 8.11 -12.44
C LEU A 259 -4.66 8.00 -11.88
N TRP A 260 -4.47 8.61 -10.71
CA TRP A 260 -3.25 8.56 -9.93
C TRP A 260 -3.57 7.94 -8.57
N GLU A 261 -2.92 6.85 -8.26
CA GLU A 261 -2.98 6.23 -6.93
C GLU A 261 -1.65 6.44 -6.23
N LEU A 262 -1.59 7.43 -5.37
CA LEU A 262 -0.40 7.82 -4.61
C LEU A 262 -0.53 7.32 -3.18
N HIS A 263 0.38 6.45 -2.77
CA HIS A 263 0.33 5.83 -1.45
C HIS A 263 0.27 6.83 -0.30
N GLU A 264 -0.66 6.61 0.61
CA GLU A 264 -0.87 7.42 1.81
C GLU A 264 -0.20 6.79 3.04
N ALA A 265 1.11 6.51 3.01
CA ALA A 265 1.79 6.10 4.25
C ALA A 265 1.62 7.17 5.34
N TYR A 266 1.71 8.43 4.93
CA TYR A 266 1.44 9.65 5.70
C TYR A 266 0.80 10.68 4.76
N ALA A 267 0.06 11.63 5.32
CA ALA A 267 -0.50 12.72 4.54
C ALA A 267 0.58 13.51 3.77
N VAL A 268 1.74 13.72 4.38
CA VAL A 268 2.90 14.39 3.76
C VAL A 268 3.37 13.68 2.50
N THR A 269 3.30 12.35 2.47
CA THR A 269 3.70 11.56 1.31
C THR A 269 2.87 11.93 0.09
N THR A 270 1.54 11.92 0.24
CA THR A 270 0.66 12.23 -0.88
C THR A 270 0.72 13.70 -1.26
N LEU A 271 0.71 14.61 -0.30
CA LEU A 271 0.78 16.06 -0.56
C LEU A 271 2.04 16.46 -1.32
N TYR A 272 3.21 15.94 -0.90
CA TYR A 272 4.45 16.22 -1.60
C TYR A 272 4.43 15.71 -3.04
N ASN A 273 4.12 14.41 -3.21
CA ASN A 273 4.18 13.79 -4.54
C ASN A 273 3.11 14.33 -5.49
N GLN A 274 1.92 14.65 -4.99
CA GLN A 274 0.87 15.32 -5.76
C GLN A 274 1.35 16.69 -6.28
N ARG A 275 1.95 17.50 -5.41
CA ARG A 275 2.50 18.81 -5.78
C ARG A 275 3.62 18.69 -6.83
N GLU A 276 4.56 17.78 -6.61
CA GLU A 276 5.74 17.62 -7.49
C GLU A 276 5.43 16.98 -8.84
N LEU A 277 4.38 16.20 -8.92
CA LEU A 277 3.90 15.57 -10.16
C LEU A 277 2.79 16.38 -10.83
N ASP A 278 2.33 17.44 -10.17
CA ASP A 278 1.23 18.30 -10.62
C ASP A 278 -0.02 17.50 -11.02
N THR A 279 -0.38 16.52 -10.16
CA THR A 279 -1.55 15.67 -10.43
C THR A 279 -2.82 16.30 -9.89
N PRO A 280 -3.91 16.39 -10.69
CA PRO A 280 -5.16 17.01 -10.25
C PRO A 280 -5.85 16.15 -9.19
N TRP A 281 -6.39 16.76 -8.13
CA TRP A 281 -7.09 16.06 -7.06
C TRP A 281 -8.30 15.25 -7.51
N GLU A 282 -8.95 15.66 -8.60
CA GLU A 282 -10.09 14.96 -9.21
C GLU A 282 -9.71 13.61 -9.83
N ARG A 283 -8.41 13.40 -10.05
CA ARG A 283 -7.83 12.16 -10.59
C ARG A 283 -6.90 11.44 -9.61
N THR A 284 -6.62 12.04 -8.44
CA THR A 284 -5.66 11.50 -7.47
C THR A 284 -6.40 10.94 -6.25
N ASN A 285 -6.15 9.66 -5.91
CA ASN A 285 -6.74 8.95 -4.76
C ASN A 285 -8.26 9.17 -4.68
N VAL A 286 -8.94 8.96 -5.78
CA VAL A 286 -10.35 9.38 -5.97
C VAL A 286 -11.34 8.68 -5.04
N ASN A 287 -10.96 7.55 -4.49
CA ASN A 287 -11.74 6.78 -3.51
C ASN A 287 -11.12 6.85 -2.09
N GLY A 288 -10.18 7.77 -1.86
CA GLY A 288 -9.38 7.82 -0.63
C GLY A 288 -8.24 6.81 -0.66
N GLY A 289 -7.60 6.55 0.48
CA GLY A 289 -6.43 5.67 0.53
C GLY A 289 -6.10 5.13 1.92
N ALA A 290 -4.82 4.79 2.14
CA ALA A 290 -4.35 4.04 3.30
C ALA A 290 -4.54 4.73 4.66
N ILE A 291 -4.62 6.05 4.71
CA ILE A 291 -4.89 6.77 5.97
C ILE A 291 -6.23 6.31 6.54
N ALA A 292 -7.22 6.12 5.69
CA ALA A 292 -8.54 5.68 6.10
C ALA A 292 -8.69 4.15 6.06
N LEU A 293 -8.20 3.49 4.99
CA LEU A 293 -8.38 2.04 4.76
C LEU A 293 -7.39 1.16 5.52
N GLY A 294 -6.28 1.74 6.00
CA GLY A 294 -5.18 0.98 6.60
C GLY A 294 -4.07 0.63 5.62
N HIS A 295 -2.91 0.24 6.19
CA HIS A 295 -1.69 -0.04 5.43
C HIS A 295 -1.00 -1.33 5.89
N PRO A 296 -1.50 -2.50 5.51
CA PRO A 296 -0.72 -3.74 5.58
C PRO A 296 0.42 -3.67 4.56
N TYR A 297 1.68 -3.55 5.00
CA TYR A 297 2.82 -3.14 4.16
C TYR A 297 2.95 -3.93 2.87
N GLY A 298 3.08 -5.25 2.96
CA GLY A 298 3.26 -6.11 1.79
C GLY A 298 2.04 -6.22 0.89
N MET A 299 0.84 -5.96 1.42
CA MET A 299 -0.43 -6.09 0.71
C MET A 299 -0.80 -4.84 -0.09
N SER A 300 -0.55 -3.64 0.45
CA SER A 300 -1.13 -2.39 -0.06
C SER A 300 -0.93 -2.17 -1.56
N GLY A 301 0.26 -2.49 -2.09
CA GLY A 301 0.53 -2.33 -3.51
C GLY A 301 -0.36 -3.20 -4.41
N ILE A 302 -0.74 -4.39 -3.97
CA ILE A 302 -1.67 -5.27 -4.70
C ILE A 302 -3.09 -4.72 -4.62
N ARG A 303 -3.52 -4.22 -3.46
CA ARG A 303 -4.82 -3.59 -3.32
C ARG A 303 -4.94 -2.40 -4.26
N TYR A 304 -3.96 -1.50 -4.27
CA TYR A 304 -3.96 -0.34 -5.18
C TYR A 304 -4.05 -0.75 -6.64
N LEU A 305 -3.33 -1.80 -7.03
CA LEU A 305 -3.42 -2.33 -8.40
C LEU A 305 -4.84 -2.78 -8.73
N GLY A 306 -5.49 -3.56 -7.87
CA GLY A 306 -6.85 -4.07 -8.08
C GLY A 306 -7.89 -2.94 -8.08
N SER A 307 -7.91 -2.12 -7.01
CA SER A 307 -8.84 -1.00 -6.84
C SER A 307 -8.75 0.01 -8.00
N THR A 308 -7.52 0.32 -8.44
CA THR A 308 -7.30 1.24 -9.56
C THR A 308 -7.86 0.70 -10.88
N LEU A 309 -7.67 -0.59 -11.18
CA LEU A 309 -8.23 -1.22 -12.38
C LEU A 309 -9.77 -1.25 -12.35
N LEU A 310 -10.37 -1.54 -11.20
CA LEU A 310 -11.81 -1.48 -11.03
C LEU A 310 -12.35 -0.05 -11.25
N GLU A 311 -11.65 0.95 -10.72
CA GLU A 311 -12.07 2.35 -10.88
C GLU A 311 -11.86 2.87 -12.31
N LEU A 312 -10.82 2.44 -13.03
CA LEU A 312 -10.68 2.69 -14.48
C LEU A 312 -11.92 2.17 -15.23
N GLY A 313 -12.37 0.96 -14.86
CA GLY A 313 -13.58 0.37 -15.43
C GLY A 313 -14.84 1.19 -15.17
N ARG A 314 -15.05 1.63 -13.92
CA ARG A 314 -16.23 2.42 -13.52
C ARG A 314 -16.29 3.77 -14.21
N ARG A 315 -15.15 4.36 -14.53
CA ARG A 315 -15.05 5.68 -15.17
C ARG A 315 -14.93 5.64 -16.70
N ASP A 316 -14.87 4.43 -17.28
CA ASP A 316 -14.51 4.23 -18.69
C ASP A 316 -13.20 4.98 -19.06
N ALA A 317 -12.27 4.99 -18.10
CA ALA A 317 -10.95 5.59 -18.20
C ALA A 317 -9.93 4.56 -18.71
N LYS A 318 -8.80 5.06 -19.25
CA LYS A 318 -7.85 4.21 -19.98
C LYS A 318 -6.56 3.94 -19.24
N ARG A 319 -6.01 4.93 -18.52
CA ARG A 319 -4.64 4.84 -18.01
C ARG A 319 -4.54 5.29 -16.56
N ALA A 320 -3.81 4.52 -15.78
CA ALA A 320 -3.52 4.87 -14.40
C ALA A 320 -2.06 4.65 -14.02
N VAL A 321 -1.61 5.41 -13.04
CA VAL A 321 -0.29 5.26 -12.41
C VAL A 321 -0.49 5.01 -10.92
N VAL A 322 0.13 3.96 -10.42
CA VAL A 322 0.19 3.61 -9.00
C VAL A 322 1.60 3.87 -8.48
N GLY A 323 1.75 4.64 -7.41
CA GLY A 323 3.04 4.92 -6.76
C GLY A 323 3.01 4.56 -5.28
N VAL A 324 3.97 3.73 -4.83
CA VAL A 324 4.07 3.29 -3.43
C VAL A 324 5.45 3.61 -2.87
N CYS A 325 5.52 4.48 -1.86
CA CYS A 325 6.76 4.70 -1.10
C CYS A 325 7.09 3.49 -0.23
N THR A 326 8.37 3.30 0.05
CA THR A 326 8.83 2.19 0.89
C THR A 326 9.90 2.67 1.87
N ALA A 327 9.94 2.07 3.03
CA ALA A 327 11.00 2.33 4.01
C ALA A 327 12.40 2.25 3.37
N GLY A 328 13.37 2.97 3.95
CA GLY A 328 14.73 3.04 3.44
C GLY A 328 14.91 3.98 2.23
N GLY A 329 13.97 4.90 1.99
CA GLY A 329 14.09 5.91 0.93
C GLY A 329 13.81 5.35 -0.47
N MET A 330 12.96 4.33 -0.61
CA MET A 330 12.65 3.71 -1.90
C MET A 330 11.20 3.94 -2.32
N ALA A 331 10.88 3.64 -3.57
CA ALA A 331 9.51 3.56 -4.06
C ALA A 331 9.38 2.62 -5.26
N THR A 332 8.16 2.15 -5.45
CA THR A 332 7.73 1.40 -6.64
C THR A 332 6.66 2.19 -7.38
N ALA A 333 6.67 2.13 -8.71
CA ALA A 333 5.62 2.70 -9.54
C ALA A 333 5.20 1.72 -10.63
N ALA A 334 3.90 1.64 -10.91
CA ALA A 334 3.32 0.80 -11.95
C ALA A 334 2.44 1.62 -12.88
N LEU A 335 2.46 1.26 -14.17
CA LEU A 335 1.60 1.81 -15.22
C LEU A 335 0.58 0.75 -15.61
N LEU A 336 -0.69 1.12 -15.55
CA LEU A 336 -1.84 0.27 -15.84
C LEU A 336 -2.63 0.88 -17.00
N GLU A 337 -3.18 0.03 -17.85
CA GLU A 337 -4.10 0.44 -18.94
C GLU A 337 -5.33 -0.48 -18.99
N ARG A 338 -6.42 0.07 -19.49
CA ARG A 338 -7.66 -0.65 -19.78
C ARG A 338 -8.02 -0.56 -21.26
#